data_621b7909c552936dbd6b8fa6a2177c37
#
_entry.id   621b7909c552936dbd6b8fa6a2177c37
#
_cell.length_a   1.000
_cell.length_b   1.000
_cell.length_c   1.000
_cell.angle_alpha   90.00
_cell.angle_beta   90.00
_cell.angle_gamma   90.00
#
_symmetry.space_group_name_H-M   'P 1'
#
loop_
_entity.id
_entity.type
_entity.pdbx_description
1 polymer ?
#
loop_
_entity_poly.entity_id
_entity_poly.type
_entity_poly.pdbx_seq_one_letter_code
_entity_poly.pdbx_strand_id
1 'polypeptide(L)'
;MDYKKIYESIIQRASVRQLDVYTERHHIIPKCMGGTNDKNNLVDLTAREHFISHLLLVEIYPNEPKLVYAIWMMANVKSTPNYTRDYKVSSRLYETLKKLKSSVGQPEETKQKISDSLLGRMPNKGSFSKGDIPWNKGVVCDNETKKKISESNKKSCIANETSFKEGHTPWNKGTKYTEERRKEMSLVNKGKPWTQ
;
A
#
# COMPACT_ATOMS: atom_id res chain seq x y z
N MET A 1 2.24 -21.35 21.93
CA MET A 1 3.55 -21.77 21.39
C MET A 1 4.56 -20.72 21.79
N ASP A 2 5.77 -21.10 22.21
CA ASP A 2 6.81 -20.13 22.60
C ASP A 2 7.65 -19.76 21.37
N TYR A 3 7.18 -18.75 20.63
CA TYR A 3 7.85 -18.27 19.42
C TYR A 3 9.25 -17.72 19.69
N LYS A 4 9.47 -17.11 20.86
CA LYS A 4 10.77 -16.56 21.24
C LYS A 4 11.81 -17.68 21.41
N LYS A 5 11.46 -18.74 22.11
CA LYS A 5 12.33 -19.91 22.29
C LYS A 5 12.68 -20.59 20.97
N ILE A 6 11.71 -20.67 20.05
CA ILE A 6 11.95 -21.22 18.70
C ILE A 6 12.92 -20.33 17.93
N TYR A 7 12.70 -19.02 17.95
CA TYR A 7 13.58 -18.04 17.31
C TYR A 7 15.02 -18.15 17.82
N GLU A 8 15.19 -18.11 19.14
CA GLU A 8 16.52 -18.23 19.79
C GLU A 8 17.21 -19.55 19.42
N SER A 9 16.50 -20.64 19.34
CA SER A 9 17.03 -21.95 18.90
C SER A 9 17.55 -21.91 17.46
N ILE A 10 16.86 -21.21 16.54
CA ILE A 10 17.34 -21.05 15.16
C ILE A 10 18.63 -20.24 15.14
N ILE A 11 18.67 -19.12 15.86
CA ILE A 11 19.84 -18.25 15.94
C ILE A 11 21.04 -18.99 16.54
N GLN A 12 20.84 -19.69 17.66
CA GLN A 12 21.92 -20.45 18.32
C GLN A 12 22.53 -21.52 17.41
N ARG A 13 21.67 -22.29 16.70
CA ARG A 13 22.16 -23.29 15.73
C ARG A 13 22.94 -22.64 14.59
N ALA A 14 22.47 -21.51 14.09
CA ALA A 14 23.11 -20.82 12.99
C ALA A 14 24.46 -20.19 13.39
N SER A 15 24.61 -19.74 14.63
CA SER A 15 25.85 -19.11 15.14
C SER A 15 27.04 -20.06 15.25
N VAL A 16 26.81 -21.37 15.39
CA VAL A 16 27.88 -22.36 15.59
C VAL A 16 28.15 -23.20 14.34
N ARG A 17 27.39 -23.05 13.27
CA ARG A 17 27.54 -23.84 12.05
C ARG A 17 28.18 -23.03 10.93
N GLN A 18 28.90 -23.70 10.06
CA GLN A 18 29.28 -23.18 8.74
C GLN A 18 28.43 -23.88 7.67
N LEU A 19 27.97 -23.12 6.70
CA LEU A 19 27.14 -23.62 5.61
C LEU A 19 27.87 -23.39 4.29
N ASP A 20 27.91 -24.43 3.48
CA ASP A 20 28.45 -24.38 2.12
C ASP A 20 27.31 -24.22 1.08
N VAL A 21 26.30 -23.42 1.42
CA VAL A 21 25.14 -23.11 0.61
C VAL A 21 24.85 -21.61 0.68
N TYR A 22 23.99 -21.15 -0.21
CA TYR A 22 23.52 -19.77 -0.20
C TYR A 22 22.93 -19.38 1.17
N THR A 23 23.42 -18.27 1.74
CA THR A 23 22.95 -17.71 3.01
C THR A 23 22.58 -16.25 2.88
N GLU A 24 21.70 -15.82 3.73
CA GLU A 24 21.27 -14.42 3.87
C GLU A 24 21.61 -13.93 5.28
N ARG A 25 22.20 -12.74 5.36
CA ARG A 25 22.56 -12.13 6.65
C ARG A 25 21.33 -11.61 7.37
N HIS A 26 21.17 -12.03 8.62
CA HIS A 26 20.05 -11.69 9.47
C HIS A 26 20.51 -10.92 10.71
N HIS A 27 19.75 -9.88 11.12
CA HIS A 27 19.98 -9.17 12.38
C HIS A 27 19.24 -9.88 13.50
N ILE A 28 19.98 -10.39 14.50
CA ILE A 28 19.43 -11.08 15.68
C ILE A 28 18.46 -10.14 16.42
N ILE A 29 18.89 -8.91 16.69
CA ILE A 29 18.01 -7.82 17.10
C ILE A 29 17.73 -6.98 15.85
N PRO A 30 16.48 -6.89 15.40
CA PRO A 30 16.12 -6.10 14.21
C PRO A 30 16.53 -4.63 14.34
N LYS A 31 16.92 -4.00 13.25
CA LYS A 31 17.28 -2.57 13.23
C LYS A 31 16.17 -1.64 13.74
N CYS A 32 14.91 -1.97 13.43
CA CYS A 32 13.76 -1.21 13.93
C CYS A 32 13.61 -1.28 15.46
N MET A 33 14.27 -2.23 16.10
CA MET A 33 14.29 -2.44 17.55
C MET A 33 15.63 -2.03 18.18
N GLY A 34 16.46 -1.25 17.49
CA GLY A 34 17.74 -0.77 18.00
C GLY A 34 18.93 -1.70 17.71
N GLY A 35 18.76 -2.74 16.90
CA GLY A 35 19.86 -3.62 16.51
C GLY A 35 20.90 -2.92 15.64
N THR A 36 22.18 -3.22 15.88
CA THR A 36 23.33 -2.66 15.17
C THR A 36 23.81 -3.58 14.04
N ASN A 37 24.77 -3.08 13.25
CA ASN A 37 25.45 -3.90 12.22
C ASN A 37 26.69 -4.64 12.77
N ASP A 38 26.86 -4.69 14.08
CA ASP A 38 27.98 -5.38 14.71
C ASP A 38 27.93 -6.87 14.44
N LYS A 39 29.09 -7.50 14.33
CA LYS A 39 29.20 -8.94 14.06
C LYS A 39 28.42 -9.80 15.04
N ASN A 40 28.35 -9.36 16.32
CA ASN A 40 27.63 -10.06 17.38
C ASN A 40 26.11 -10.02 17.21
N ASN A 41 25.58 -9.09 16.40
CA ASN A 41 24.16 -8.97 16.07
C ASN A 41 23.81 -9.54 14.69
N LEU A 42 24.77 -10.17 14.03
CA LEU A 42 24.58 -10.70 12.67
C LEU A 42 24.78 -12.21 12.66
N VAL A 43 23.92 -12.92 11.95
CA VAL A 43 24.00 -14.36 11.74
C VAL A 43 23.62 -14.71 10.30
N ASP A 44 24.31 -15.68 9.72
CA ASP A 44 24.02 -16.14 8.38
C ASP A 44 23.03 -17.30 8.43
N LEU A 45 21.87 -17.12 7.80
CA LEU A 45 20.76 -18.07 7.74
C LEU A 45 20.55 -18.53 6.30
N THR A 46 20.06 -19.76 6.13
CA THR A 46 19.51 -20.14 4.82
C THR A 46 18.31 -19.26 4.47
N ALA A 47 17.99 -19.09 3.20
CA ALA A 47 16.83 -18.27 2.79
C ALA A 47 15.52 -18.70 3.48
N ARG A 48 15.34 -20.01 3.69
CA ARG A 48 14.19 -20.56 4.41
C ARG A 48 14.18 -20.19 5.88
N GLU A 49 15.30 -20.34 6.58
CA GLU A 49 15.39 -19.99 8.00
C GLU A 49 15.24 -18.48 8.21
N HIS A 50 15.80 -17.68 7.32
CA HIS A 50 15.64 -16.22 7.34
C HIS A 50 14.16 -15.82 7.23
N PHE A 51 13.43 -16.44 6.30
CA PHE A 51 11.98 -16.22 6.18
C PHE A 51 11.21 -16.65 7.44
N ILE A 52 11.53 -17.83 7.98
CA ILE A 52 10.89 -18.32 9.23
C ILE A 52 11.23 -17.40 10.41
N SER A 53 12.48 -16.93 10.52
CA SER A 53 12.89 -16.00 11.58
C SER A 53 12.08 -14.70 11.53
N HIS A 54 11.82 -14.14 10.36
CA HIS A 54 10.96 -12.97 10.21
C HIS A 54 9.49 -13.25 10.54
N LEU A 55 8.96 -14.44 10.24
CA LEU A 55 7.62 -14.83 10.69
C LEU A 55 7.54 -14.89 12.22
N LEU A 56 8.52 -15.51 12.86
CA LEU A 56 8.59 -15.59 14.32
C LEU A 56 8.70 -14.21 14.98
N LEU A 57 9.51 -13.31 14.41
CA LEU A 57 9.63 -11.94 14.90
C LEU A 57 8.31 -11.17 14.85
N VAL A 58 7.48 -11.38 13.83
CA VAL A 58 6.15 -10.77 13.74
C VAL A 58 5.21 -11.33 14.81
N GLU A 59 5.29 -12.63 15.12
CA GLU A 59 4.49 -13.25 16.19
C GLU A 59 4.96 -12.79 17.59
N ILE A 60 6.27 -12.56 17.77
CA ILE A 60 6.85 -12.05 19.03
C ILE A 60 6.49 -10.57 19.23
N TYR A 61 6.49 -9.79 18.14
CA TYR A 61 6.28 -8.33 18.16
C TYR A 61 5.16 -7.91 17.19
N PRO A 62 3.90 -8.25 17.46
CA PRO A 62 2.80 -8.08 16.49
C PRO A 62 2.46 -6.62 16.17
N ASN A 63 2.88 -5.69 17.03
CA ASN A 63 2.61 -4.26 16.88
C ASN A 63 3.74 -3.48 16.19
N GLU A 64 4.78 -4.17 15.66
CA GLU A 64 5.88 -3.52 14.96
C GLU A 64 5.68 -3.54 13.45
N PRO A 65 5.20 -2.42 12.83
CA PRO A 65 4.88 -2.37 11.41
C PRO A 65 6.08 -2.68 10.51
N LYS A 66 7.30 -2.30 10.92
CA LYS A 66 8.51 -2.50 10.12
C LYS A 66 8.83 -3.99 9.95
N LEU A 67 8.57 -4.83 10.98
CA LEU A 67 8.71 -6.28 10.87
C LEU A 67 7.66 -6.89 9.93
N VAL A 68 6.42 -6.42 10.01
CA VAL A 68 5.35 -6.86 9.09
C VAL A 68 5.69 -6.50 7.65
N TYR A 69 6.23 -5.30 7.41
CA TYR A 69 6.69 -4.92 6.08
C TYR A 69 7.87 -5.77 5.59
N ALA A 70 8.83 -6.09 6.47
CA ALA A 70 9.97 -6.92 6.10
C ALA A 70 9.52 -8.29 5.60
N ILE A 71 8.67 -9.00 6.35
CA ILE A 71 8.17 -10.32 5.92
C ILE A 71 7.27 -10.24 4.69
N TRP A 72 6.47 -9.17 4.55
CA TRP A 72 5.68 -8.93 3.35
C TRP A 72 6.57 -8.80 2.11
N MET A 73 7.66 -8.02 2.20
CA MET A 73 8.62 -7.88 1.11
C MET A 73 9.30 -9.20 0.78
N MET A 74 9.71 -9.98 1.78
CA MET A 74 10.30 -11.31 1.57
C MET A 74 9.32 -12.27 0.88
N ALA A 75 8.03 -12.19 1.18
CA ALA A 75 7.01 -13.04 0.55
C ALA A 75 6.75 -12.68 -0.93
N ASN A 76 6.97 -11.43 -1.33
CA ASN A 76 6.64 -10.94 -2.68
C ASN A 76 7.87 -10.79 -3.59
N VAL A 77 9.03 -10.43 -3.02
CA VAL A 77 10.28 -10.23 -3.77
C VAL A 77 11.18 -11.44 -3.55
N LYS A 78 11.15 -12.38 -4.49
CA LYS A 78 11.87 -13.65 -4.38
C LYS A 78 13.28 -13.61 -4.96
N SER A 79 13.51 -12.77 -5.94
CA SER A 79 14.79 -12.70 -6.64
C SER A 79 15.15 -11.27 -7.00
N THR A 80 16.42 -10.94 -6.81
CA THR A 80 17.05 -9.71 -7.28
C THR A 80 18.42 -10.08 -7.85
N PRO A 81 19.16 -9.17 -8.53
CA PRO A 81 20.52 -9.44 -8.96
C PRO A 81 21.46 -9.94 -7.84
N ASN A 82 21.17 -9.59 -6.59
CA ASN A 82 22.02 -9.89 -5.45
C ASN A 82 21.60 -11.12 -4.65
N TYR A 83 20.39 -11.66 -4.87
CA TYR A 83 19.92 -12.86 -4.18
C TYR A 83 18.80 -13.58 -4.92
N THR A 84 18.75 -14.89 -4.74
CA THR A 84 17.68 -15.75 -5.25
C THR A 84 17.06 -16.52 -4.08
N ARG A 85 15.75 -16.45 -3.96
CA ARG A 85 14.97 -17.19 -2.96
C ARG A 85 14.08 -18.20 -3.66
N ASP A 86 14.26 -19.46 -3.34
CA ASP A 86 13.58 -20.60 -3.95
C ASP A 86 12.43 -21.18 -3.10
N TYR A 87 12.18 -20.62 -1.92
CA TYR A 87 11.06 -21.05 -1.10
C TYR A 87 9.70 -20.66 -1.67
N LYS A 88 8.70 -21.50 -1.42
CA LYS A 88 7.31 -21.28 -1.86
C LYS A 88 6.48 -20.69 -0.73
N VAL A 89 5.80 -19.60 -1.02
CA VAL A 89 4.81 -19.00 -0.11
C VAL A 89 3.43 -19.56 -0.46
N SER A 90 2.76 -20.21 0.51
CA SER A 90 1.41 -20.73 0.28
C SER A 90 0.39 -19.61 0.17
N SER A 91 -0.70 -19.85 -0.56
CA SER A 91 -1.79 -18.87 -0.72
C SER A 91 -2.41 -18.45 0.63
N ARG A 92 -2.53 -19.39 1.57
CA ARG A 92 -3.00 -19.10 2.93
C ARG A 92 -2.06 -18.16 3.69
N LEU A 93 -0.75 -18.40 3.62
CA LEU A 93 0.24 -17.53 4.25
C LEU A 93 0.26 -16.14 3.59
N TYR A 94 0.18 -16.09 2.26
CA TYR A 94 0.08 -14.82 1.53
C TYR A 94 -1.15 -14.00 1.97
N GLU A 95 -2.32 -14.64 2.09
CA GLU A 95 -3.55 -13.99 2.56
C GLU A 95 -3.39 -13.43 3.98
N THR A 96 -2.81 -14.22 4.89
CA THR A 96 -2.54 -13.80 6.27
C THR A 96 -1.62 -12.58 6.30
N LEU A 97 -0.51 -12.61 5.57
CA LEU A 97 0.44 -11.49 5.51
C LEU A 97 -0.18 -10.24 4.87
N LYS A 98 -1.04 -10.40 3.87
CA LYS A 98 -1.76 -9.30 3.24
C LYS A 98 -2.72 -8.62 4.21
N LYS A 99 -3.50 -9.39 4.96
CA LYS A 99 -4.39 -8.88 6.02
C LYS A 99 -3.60 -8.15 7.10
N LEU A 100 -2.52 -8.76 7.57
CA LEU A 100 -1.67 -8.18 8.60
C LEU A 100 -1.02 -6.86 8.13
N LYS A 101 -0.47 -6.82 6.92
CA LYS A 101 0.06 -5.58 6.33
C LYS A 101 -1.00 -4.47 6.26
N SER A 102 -2.23 -4.83 5.92
CA SER A 102 -3.33 -3.86 5.82
C SER A 102 -3.74 -3.33 7.20
N SER A 103 -3.67 -4.15 8.25
CA SER A 103 -4.04 -3.75 9.61
C SER A 103 -3.05 -2.81 10.28
N VAL A 104 -1.75 -2.99 10.05
CA VAL A 104 -0.73 -2.13 10.69
C VAL A 104 -0.52 -0.78 9.99
N GLY A 105 -0.96 -0.64 8.74
CA GLY A 105 -0.78 0.59 7.98
C GLY A 105 0.69 0.96 7.74
N GLN A 106 0.94 2.20 7.28
CA GLN A 106 2.32 2.73 7.16
C GLN A 106 2.67 3.55 8.38
N PRO A 107 3.89 3.41 8.94
CA PRO A 107 4.39 4.28 10.00
C PRO A 107 4.32 5.76 9.60
N GLU A 108 3.97 6.64 10.53
CA GLU A 108 3.87 8.09 10.29
C GLU A 108 5.19 8.68 9.79
N GLU A 109 6.32 8.23 10.34
CA GLU A 109 7.66 8.59 9.87
C GLU A 109 7.85 8.31 8.37
N THR A 110 7.35 7.16 7.90
CA THR A 110 7.44 6.78 6.48
C THR A 110 6.52 7.65 5.62
N LYS A 111 5.31 7.94 6.08
CA LYS A 111 4.38 8.86 5.40
C LYS A 111 4.98 10.24 5.27
N GLN A 112 5.59 10.75 6.34
CA GLN A 112 6.26 12.05 6.33
C GLN A 112 7.42 12.08 5.33
N LYS A 113 8.30 11.08 5.34
CA LYS A 113 9.40 10.97 4.36
C LYS A 113 8.91 10.94 2.91
N ILE A 114 7.80 10.23 2.64
CA ILE A 114 7.18 10.22 1.31
C ILE A 114 6.67 11.62 0.96
N SER A 115 5.95 12.27 1.87
CA SER A 115 5.46 13.63 1.69
C SER A 115 6.59 14.61 1.39
N ASP A 116 7.64 14.59 2.21
CA ASP A 116 8.80 15.47 2.06
C ASP A 116 9.54 15.23 0.73
N SER A 117 9.65 13.95 0.31
CA SER A 117 10.27 13.62 -0.98
C SER A 117 9.45 14.05 -2.20
N LEU A 118 8.16 14.28 -2.03
CA LEU A 118 7.25 14.75 -3.07
C LEU A 118 7.16 16.28 -3.10
N LEU A 119 7.49 16.95 -1.99
CA LEU A 119 7.54 18.41 -1.91
C LEU A 119 8.59 18.95 -2.88
N GLY A 120 8.18 19.89 -3.73
CA GLY A 120 9.08 20.51 -4.72
C GLY A 120 9.41 19.64 -5.93
N ARG A 121 8.84 18.44 -6.06
CA ARG A 121 9.00 17.68 -7.31
C ARG A 121 8.40 18.44 -8.47
N MET A 122 9.24 18.69 -9.48
CA MET A 122 8.73 19.21 -10.75
C MET A 122 7.72 18.24 -11.35
N PRO A 123 6.59 18.74 -11.87
CA PRO A 123 5.62 17.90 -12.56
C PRO A 123 6.31 17.11 -13.68
N ASN A 124 5.97 15.83 -13.83
CA ASN A 124 6.44 15.06 -14.98
C ASN A 124 6.00 15.73 -16.27
N LYS A 125 6.75 15.53 -17.38
CA LYS A 125 6.43 16.11 -18.72
C LYS A 125 4.96 15.93 -19.17
N GLY A 126 4.24 14.98 -18.61
CA GLY A 126 2.79 14.74 -18.86
C GLY A 126 1.85 15.29 -17.80
N SER A 127 2.35 15.95 -16.76
CA SER A 127 1.51 16.52 -15.71
C SER A 127 0.99 17.88 -16.14
N PHE A 128 -0.29 18.14 -15.88
CA PHE A 128 -0.88 19.45 -16.09
C PHE A 128 -0.44 20.42 -15.00
N SER A 129 0.09 21.57 -15.40
CA SER A 129 0.36 22.69 -14.51
C SER A 129 -0.86 23.62 -14.42
N LYS A 130 -0.91 24.44 -13.36
CA LYS A 130 -1.98 25.45 -13.23
C LYS A 130 -1.92 26.40 -14.42
N GLY A 131 -2.99 26.40 -15.23
CA GLY A 131 -3.07 27.22 -16.46
C GLY A 131 -2.87 26.45 -17.75
N ASP A 132 -2.43 25.20 -17.69
CA ASP A 132 -2.32 24.37 -18.88
C ASP A 132 -3.70 24.13 -19.52
N ILE A 133 -3.76 24.28 -20.81
CA ILE A 133 -4.95 23.95 -21.58
C ILE A 133 -4.83 22.50 -22.02
N PRO A 134 -5.75 21.59 -21.57
CA PRO A 134 -5.74 20.22 -22.04
C PRO A 134 -5.84 20.16 -23.57
N TRP A 135 -5.08 19.25 -24.19
CA TRP A 135 -5.05 19.09 -25.66
C TRP A 135 -6.42 18.88 -26.29
N ASN A 136 -7.37 18.36 -25.51
CA ASN A 136 -8.75 18.09 -25.95
C ASN A 136 -9.74 19.20 -25.60
N LYS A 137 -9.29 20.31 -25.00
CA LYS A 137 -10.16 21.46 -24.69
C LYS A 137 -10.64 22.09 -26.01
N GLY A 138 -11.95 22.11 -26.19
CA GLY A 138 -12.56 22.62 -27.42
C GLY A 138 -12.63 21.63 -28.59
N VAL A 139 -12.02 20.46 -28.44
CA VAL A 139 -12.14 19.38 -29.43
C VAL A 139 -13.48 18.69 -29.25
N VAL A 140 -14.34 18.82 -30.26
CA VAL A 140 -15.63 18.13 -30.28
C VAL A 140 -15.40 16.70 -30.76
N CYS A 141 -15.70 15.71 -29.91
CA CYS A 141 -15.66 14.31 -30.34
C CYS A 141 -16.59 14.08 -31.52
N ASP A 142 -16.15 13.30 -32.49
CA ASP A 142 -16.99 12.84 -33.59
C ASP A 142 -18.19 12.00 -33.10
N ASN A 143 -19.22 11.87 -33.93
CA ASN A 143 -20.43 11.18 -33.53
C ASN A 143 -20.26 9.69 -33.30
N GLU A 144 -19.31 9.04 -33.98
CA GLU A 144 -18.98 7.62 -33.77
C GLU A 144 -18.33 7.39 -32.39
N THR A 145 -17.37 8.24 -32.03
CA THR A 145 -16.73 8.21 -30.71
C THR A 145 -17.74 8.49 -29.59
N LYS A 146 -18.63 9.47 -29.75
CA LYS A 146 -19.74 9.74 -28.81
C LYS A 146 -20.65 8.53 -28.64
N LYS A 147 -20.98 7.84 -29.71
CA LYS A 147 -21.80 6.63 -29.67
C LYS A 147 -21.10 5.49 -28.92
N LYS A 148 -19.81 5.23 -29.20
CA LYS A 148 -19.00 4.23 -28.50
C LYS A 148 -18.92 4.50 -27.01
N ILE A 149 -18.67 5.76 -26.60
CA ILE A 149 -18.64 6.17 -25.19
C ILE A 149 -20.02 5.95 -24.53
N SER A 150 -21.10 6.35 -25.20
CA SER A 150 -22.46 6.17 -24.69
C SER A 150 -22.80 4.68 -24.50
N GLU A 151 -22.47 3.84 -25.45
CA GLU A 151 -22.70 2.38 -25.36
C GLU A 151 -21.86 1.74 -24.25
N SER A 152 -20.59 2.14 -24.12
CA SER A 152 -19.73 1.67 -23.02
C SER A 152 -20.28 2.08 -21.65
N ASN A 153 -20.71 3.33 -21.51
CA ASN A 153 -21.29 3.83 -20.25
C ASN A 153 -22.61 3.12 -19.92
N LYS A 154 -23.46 2.86 -20.91
CA LYS A 154 -24.69 2.07 -20.69
C LYS A 154 -24.39 0.68 -20.17
N LYS A 155 -23.41 -0.03 -20.75
CA LYS A 155 -22.97 -1.35 -20.26
C LYS A 155 -22.44 -1.29 -18.83
N SER A 156 -21.63 -0.28 -18.52
CA SER A 156 -21.06 -0.05 -17.18
C SER A 156 -22.15 0.29 -16.14
N CYS A 157 -23.13 1.10 -16.49
CA CYS A 157 -24.24 1.46 -15.60
C CYS A 157 -25.17 0.27 -15.30
N ILE A 158 -25.38 -0.64 -16.26
CA ILE A 158 -26.21 -1.83 -16.04
C ILE A 158 -25.55 -2.80 -15.05
N ALA A 159 -24.21 -2.84 -15.01
CA ALA A 159 -23.45 -3.74 -14.14
C ALA A 159 -23.32 -3.25 -12.67
N ASN A 160 -23.66 -2.01 -12.39
CA ASN A 160 -23.54 -1.44 -11.03
C ASN A 160 -24.89 -1.46 -10.30
N GLU A 161 -24.96 -2.25 -9.21
CA GLU A 161 -26.13 -2.30 -8.32
C GLU A 161 -26.50 -0.94 -7.70
N THR A 162 -25.51 -0.02 -7.64
CA THR A 162 -25.67 1.35 -7.10
C THR A 162 -26.17 2.37 -8.13
N SER A 163 -26.36 1.96 -9.40
CA SER A 163 -26.88 2.87 -10.44
C SER A 163 -28.34 3.20 -10.21
N PHE A 164 -28.69 4.45 -10.42
CA PHE A 164 -30.09 4.87 -10.37
C PHE A 164 -30.88 4.14 -11.45
N LYS A 165 -31.89 3.38 -11.02
CA LYS A 165 -32.83 2.70 -11.93
C LYS A 165 -33.79 3.71 -12.54
N GLU A 166 -34.32 3.40 -13.73
CA GLU A 166 -35.37 4.21 -14.34
C GLU A 166 -36.57 4.34 -13.39
N GLY A 167 -37.05 5.57 -13.16
CA GLY A 167 -38.09 5.84 -12.17
C GLY A 167 -37.58 6.10 -10.74
N HIS A 168 -36.26 5.98 -10.47
CA HIS A 168 -35.72 6.28 -9.16
C HIS A 168 -35.89 7.76 -8.82
N THR A 169 -36.56 8.01 -7.70
CA THR A 169 -36.67 9.34 -7.16
C THR A 169 -35.52 9.60 -6.19
N PRO A 170 -34.61 10.57 -6.44
CA PRO A 170 -33.54 10.90 -5.51
C PRO A 170 -34.12 11.25 -4.12
N TRP A 171 -33.46 10.78 -3.06
CA TRP A 171 -33.91 11.00 -1.68
C TRP A 171 -34.12 12.49 -1.32
N ASN A 172 -33.46 13.39 -2.05
CA ASN A 172 -33.55 14.84 -1.87
C ASN A 172 -34.50 15.53 -2.85
N LYS A 173 -35.21 14.79 -3.70
CA LYS A 173 -36.20 15.37 -4.63
C LYS A 173 -37.36 15.97 -3.84
N GLY A 174 -37.58 17.26 -4.02
CA GLY A 174 -38.62 18.00 -3.32
C GLY A 174 -38.23 18.49 -1.91
N THR A 175 -37.04 18.12 -1.40
CA THR A 175 -36.55 18.58 -0.13
C THR A 175 -35.98 20.01 -0.27
N LYS A 176 -36.61 20.99 0.34
CA LYS A 176 -36.08 22.36 0.41
C LYS A 176 -35.20 22.44 1.64
N TYR A 177 -33.96 22.88 1.47
CA TYR A 177 -33.09 23.17 2.60
C TYR A 177 -33.70 24.30 3.43
N THR A 178 -33.61 24.22 4.76
CA THR A 178 -33.98 25.29 5.68
C THR A 178 -33.12 26.52 5.38
N GLU A 179 -33.64 27.73 5.76
CA GLU A 179 -32.86 28.96 5.56
C GLU A 179 -31.51 28.93 6.26
N GLU A 180 -31.46 28.34 7.44
CA GLU A 180 -30.23 28.17 8.21
C GLU A 180 -29.20 27.31 7.41
N ARG A 181 -29.63 26.17 6.87
CA ARG A 181 -28.77 25.32 6.07
C ARG A 181 -28.30 26.00 4.79
N ARG A 182 -29.14 26.80 4.14
CA ARG A 182 -28.74 27.61 2.98
C ARG A 182 -27.68 28.64 3.32
N LYS A 183 -27.83 29.30 4.49
CA LYS A 183 -26.84 30.28 5.00
C LYS A 183 -25.49 29.60 5.30
N GLU A 184 -25.49 28.44 5.95
CA GLU A 184 -24.27 27.67 6.19
C GLU A 184 -23.57 27.29 4.90
N MET A 185 -24.32 26.76 3.93
CA MET A 185 -23.74 26.37 2.61
C MET A 185 -23.20 27.59 1.86
N SER A 186 -23.86 28.73 1.97
CA SER A 186 -23.41 30.01 1.39
C SER A 186 -22.10 30.49 2.04
N LEU A 187 -21.96 30.36 3.35
CA LEU A 187 -20.72 30.70 4.06
C LEU A 187 -19.56 29.80 3.70
N VAL A 188 -19.78 28.49 3.59
CA VAL A 188 -18.77 27.53 3.20
C VAL A 188 -18.28 27.75 1.76
N ASN A 189 -19.17 28.23 0.87
CA ASN A 189 -18.86 28.49 -0.54
C ASN A 189 -18.44 29.96 -0.82
N LYS A 190 -18.52 30.82 0.17
CA LYS A 190 -18.15 32.24 0.07
C LYS A 190 -16.63 32.32 -0.14
N GLY A 191 -16.20 32.75 -1.32
CA GLY A 191 -14.79 32.86 -1.70
C GLY A 191 -14.26 31.77 -2.66
N LYS A 192 -15.07 30.79 -3.02
CA LYS A 192 -14.74 29.90 -4.13
C LYS A 192 -15.21 30.53 -5.45
N PRO A 193 -14.29 30.91 -6.35
CA PRO A 193 -14.71 31.43 -7.65
C PRO A 193 -15.48 30.35 -8.41
N TRP A 194 -16.66 30.67 -8.90
CA TRP A 194 -17.38 29.83 -9.86
C TRP A 194 -16.56 29.80 -11.14
N THR A 195 -15.88 28.70 -11.38
CA THR A 195 -15.31 28.45 -12.72
C THR A 195 -16.45 28.07 -13.63
N GLN A 196 -16.79 28.99 -14.55
CA GLN A 196 -17.65 28.70 -15.69
C GLN A 196 -16.98 27.71 -16.65
#